data_35847bfc661f94fa4c7fa9423b13c51f
#
_entry.id   35847bfc661f94fa4c7fa9423b13c51f
#
_cell.length_a   1.000
_cell.length_b   1.000
_cell.length_c   1.000
_cell.angle_alpha   90.00
_cell.angle_beta   90.00
_cell.angle_gamma   90.00
#
_symmetry.space_group_name_H-M   'P 1'
#
loop_
_entity.id
_entity.type
_entity.pdbx_description
1 polymer ?
#
loop_
_entity_poly.entity_id
_entity_poly.type
_entity_poly.pdbx_seq_one_letter_code
_entity_poly.pdbx_strand_id
1 'polypeptide(L)'
;VGTWLKGDKAGTHDIFMDNLPGIPDGISANGDGTFWLALFSPRNAMLDSLSDKPLLRKVAFRMPSFLQPQPVHHGFVLGLDEQGQVTHNLQDNSDGAFAPITSAEQHGNTLYLGSLTEPRFAAYPLGDNSAATRSNDGDSNK
;
A
#
# COMPACT_ATOMS: atom_id res chain seq x y z
N VAL A 1 11.71 -1.06 -8.39
CA VAL A 1 12.55 -0.95 -9.59
C VAL A 1 11.71 -1.35 -10.79
N GLY A 2 11.61 -0.49 -11.79
CA GLY A 2 10.97 -0.78 -13.07
C GLY A 2 12.03 -1.03 -14.16
N THR A 3 11.74 -1.97 -15.05
CA THR A 3 12.60 -2.22 -16.22
C THR A 3 11.92 -1.71 -17.47
N TRP A 4 12.62 -0.90 -18.26
CA TRP A 4 12.11 -0.40 -19.53
C TRP A 4 12.13 -1.51 -20.57
N LEU A 5 10.97 -1.87 -21.08
CA LEU A 5 10.82 -2.94 -22.07
C LEU A 5 10.90 -2.41 -23.51
N LYS A 6 10.65 -1.12 -23.74
CA LYS A 6 10.61 -0.47 -25.06
C LYS A 6 11.14 0.96 -24.98
N GLY A 7 11.39 1.57 -26.14
CA GLY A 7 11.94 2.93 -26.27
C GLY A 7 13.45 2.99 -26.06
N ASP A 8 13.99 4.21 -25.98
CA ASP A 8 15.44 4.48 -25.93
C ASP A 8 16.12 3.91 -24.67
N LYS A 9 15.34 3.66 -23.62
CA LYS A 9 15.80 3.08 -22.35
C LYS A 9 15.59 1.57 -22.25
N ALA A 10 15.18 0.90 -23.33
CA ALA A 10 14.91 -0.55 -23.30
C ALA A 10 16.09 -1.34 -22.72
N GLY A 11 15.80 -2.25 -21.79
CA GLY A 11 16.81 -3.06 -21.09
C GLY A 11 17.46 -2.37 -19.89
N THR A 12 17.23 -1.08 -19.66
CA THR A 12 17.66 -0.40 -18.44
C THR A 12 16.60 -0.50 -17.34
N HIS A 13 16.98 -0.17 -16.12
CA HIS A 13 16.07 -0.16 -14.96
C HIS A 13 16.25 1.15 -14.19
N ASP A 14 15.12 1.67 -13.73
CA ASP A 14 15.06 2.87 -12.89
C ASP A 14 14.30 2.54 -11.58
N ILE A 15 14.55 3.32 -10.55
CA ILE A 15 13.72 3.30 -9.34
C ILE A 15 12.48 4.13 -9.63
N PHE A 16 11.33 3.47 -9.78
CA PHE A 16 10.05 4.15 -10.00
C PHE A 16 9.57 4.88 -8.73
N MET A 17 9.70 4.20 -7.60
CA MET A 17 9.40 4.74 -6.29
C MET A 17 10.25 4.03 -5.25
N ASP A 18 10.84 4.78 -4.34
CA ASP A 18 11.58 4.27 -3.19
C ASP A 18 10.86 4.60 -1.88
N ASN A 19 11.42 4.10 -0.79
CA ASN A 19 10.95 4.37 0.57
C ASN A 19 9.43 4.18 0.78
N LEU A 20 8.87 3.11 0.17
CA LEU A 20 7.48 2.77 0.35
C LEU A 20 7.11 2.63 1.83
N PRO A 21 5.93 3.12 2.26
CA PRO A 21 5.49 3.05 3.65
C PRO A 21 5.05 1.65 4.09
N GLY A 22 5.05 0.69 3.19
CA GLY A 22 4.65 -0.70 3.43
C GLY A 22 5.36 -1.66 2.49
N ILE A 23 5.04 -2.95 2.65
CA ILE A 23 5.55 -4.03 1.80
C ILE A 23 4.68 -4.09 0.55
N PRO A 24 5.25 -3.79 -0.65
CA PRO A 24 4.47 -3.88 -1.89
C PRO A 24 4.15 -5.33 -2.22
N ASP A 25 2.94 -5.56 -2.70
CA ASP A 25 2.47 -6.86 -3.17
C ASP A 25 2.03 -6.74 -4.65
N GLY A 26 0.75 -6.50 -4.92
CA GLY A 26 0.24 -6.36 -6.29
C GLY A 26 0.22 -4.92 -6.80
N ILE A 27 0.50 -4.77 -8.10
CA ILE A 27 0.34 -3.49 -8.81
C ILE A 27 -0.51 -3.72 -10.06
N SER A 28 -1.44 -2.79 -10.33
CA SER A 28 -2.24 -2.76 -11.55
C SER A 28 -2.26 -1.36 -12.17
N ALA A 29 -2.63 -1.27 -13.43
CA ALA A 29 -2.81 0.00 -14.14
C ALA A 29 -4.26 0.12 -14.63
N ASN A 30 -4.88 1.29 -14.47
CA ASN A 30 -6.25 1.52 -14.95
C ASN A 30 -6.34 1.88 -16.46
N GLY A 31 -5.21 2.07 -17.12
CA GLY A 31 -5.13 2.50 -18.51
C GLY A 31 -5.19 4.02 -18.72
N ASP A 32 -5.50 4.80 -17.69
CA ASP A 32 -5.62 6.26 -17.74
C ASP A 32 -4.51 6.96 -16.95
N GLY A 33 -3.35 6.29 -16.80
CA GLY A 33 -2.15 6.85 -16.14
C GLY A 33 -2.12 6.67 -14.62
N THR A 34 -3.07 5.95 -14.03
CA THR A 34 -3.04 5.62 -12.60
C THR A 34 -2.58 4.18 -12.38
N PHE A 35 -1.63 4.00 -11.48
CA PHE A 35 -1.18 2.70 -10.99
C PHE A 35 -1.66 2.49 -9.56
N TRP A 36 -2.34 1.39 -9.33
CA TRP A 36 -2.80 1.00 -8.00
C TRP A 36 -1.83 0.00 -7.39
N LEU A 37 -1.24 0.36 -6.25
CA LEU A 37 -0.28 -0.44 -5.52
C LEU A 37 -0.87 -0.91 -4.21
N ALA A 38 -1.07 -2.21 -4.08
CA ALA A 38 -1.46 -2.82 -2.81
C ALA A 38 -0.23 -2.99 -1.92
N LEU A 39 -0.38 -2.61 -0.65
CA LEU A 39 0.64 -2.76 0.37
C LEU A 39 0.15 -3.77 1.42
N PHE A 40 0.79 -4.93 1.46
CA PHE A 40 0.41 -6.04 2.33
C PHE A 40 0.43 -5.68 3.82
N SER A 41 1.41 -4.89 4.23
CA SER A 41 1.57 -4.47 5.63
C SER A 41 2.32 -3.15 5.70
N PRO A 42 1.98 -2.25 6.63
CA PRO A 42 2.82 -1.12 6.94
C PRO A 42 4.23 -1.57 7.35
N ARG A 43 5.23 -0.75 7.07
CA ARG A 43 6.57 -0.99 7.62
C ARG A 43 6.51 -1.01 9.14
N ASN A 44 7.08 -2.02 9.73
CA ASN A 44 7.22 -2.12 11.18
C ASN A 44 8.65 -1.71 11.55
N ALA A 45 8.79 -0.53 12.15
CA ALA A 45 10.09 0.01 12.57
C ALA A 45 10.87 -0.96 13.48
N MET A 46 10.16 -1.81 14.24
CA MET A 46 10.78 -2.83 15.09
C MET A 46 11.37 -3.96 14.25
N LEU A 47 10.69 -4.42 13.19
CA LEU A 47 11.21 -5.42 12.26
C LEU A 47 12.32 -4.85 11.38
N ASP A 48 12.21 -3.58 10.98
CA ASP A 48 13.25 -2.88 10.21
C ASP A 48 14.54 -2.74 11.04
N SER A 49 14.44 -2.47 12.35
CA SER A 49 15.60 -2.40 13.25
C SER A 49 16.26 -3.75 13.53
N LEU A 50 15.54 -4.85 13.25
CA LEU A 50 16.06 -6.22 13.41
C LEU A 50 16.67 -6.77 12.10
N SER A 51 16.49 -6.06 10.95
CA SER A 51 16.99 -6.52 9.66
C SER A 51 18.52 -6.63 9.63
N ASP A 52 19.23 -5.74 10.34
CA ASP A 52 20.69 -5.73 10.43
C ASP A 52 21.26 -6.68 11.50
N LYS A 53 20.39 -7.39 12.24
CA LYS A 53 20.78 -8.24 13.36
C LYS A 53 20.24 -9.68 13.21
N PRO A 54 20.89 -10.52 12.40
CA PRO A 54 20.37 -11.85 12.06
C PRO A 54 20.17 -12.78 13.25
N LEU A 55 20.94 -12.60 14.34
CA LEU A 55 20.77 -13.39 15.55
C LEU A 55 19.49 -13.01 16.31
N LEU A 56 19.20 -11.72 16.45
CA LEU A 56 17.98 -11.25 17.11
C LEU A 56 16.73 -11.63 16.32
N ARG A 57 16.83 -11.60 15.00
CA ARG A 57 15.76 -12.06 14.12
C ARG A 57 15.46 -13.55 14.33
N LYS A 58 16.47 -14.41 14.44
CA LYS A 58 16.29 -15.85 14.75
C LYS A 58 15.64 -16.06 16.12
N VAL A 59 15.98 -15.26 17.10
CA VAL A 59 15.38 -15.31 18.44
C VAL A 59 13.91 -14.88 18.37
N ALA A 60 13.59 -13.78 17.69
CA ALA A 60 12.23 -13.29 17.53
C ALA A 60 11.30 -14.32 16.85
N PHE A 61 11.79 -15.01 15.81
CA PHE A 61 11.02 -16.07 15.13
C PHE A 61 10.88 -17.37 15.94
N ARG A 62 11.70 -17.59 16.96
CA ARG A 62 11.61 -18.76 17.85
C ARG A 62 10.80 -18.49 19.12
N MET A 63 10.35 -17.26 19.32
CA MET A 63 9.48 -16.92 20.45
C MET A 63 8.11 -17.59 20.28
N PRO A 64 7.47 -17.98 21.40
CA PRO A 64 6.09 -18.47 21.36
C PRO A 64 5.17 -17.48 20.64
N SER A 65 4.16 -17.98 19.94
CA SER A 65 3.28 -17.18 19.08
C SER A 65 2.60 -15.98 19.76
N PHE A 66 2.37 -16.06 21.08
CA PHE A 66 1.80 -14.96 21.86
C PHE A 66 2.77 -13.80 22.12
N LEU A 67 4.07 -14.01 21.91
CA LEU A 67 5.14 -12.98 22.01
C LEU A 67 5.60 -12.49 20.63
N GLN A 68 5.12 -13.11 19.55
CA GLN A 68 5.45 -12.67 18.21
C GLN A 68 4.65 -11.41 17.85
N PRO A 69 5.27 -10.41 17.20
CA PRO A 69 4.52 -9.27 16.67
C PRO A 69 3.42 -9.77 15.75
N GLN A 70 2.17 -9.48 16.09
CA GLN A 70 1.05 -9.80 15.22
C GLN A 70 1.12 -8.90 13.97
N PRO A 71 0.79 -9.43 12.78
CA PRO A 71 0.60 -8.59 11.61
C PRO A 71 -0.41 -7.49 11.92
N VAL A 72 -0.05 -6.25 11.60
CA VAL A 72 -1.00 -5.14 11.75
C VAL A 72 -2.12 -5.35 10.75
N HIS A 73 -3.36 -5.46 11.24
CA HIS A 73 -4.55 -5.55 10.41
C HIS A 73 -4.84 -4.17 9.83
N HIS A 74 -4.27 -3.87 8.67
CA HIS A 74 -4.28 -2.56 8.06
C HIS A 74 -4.47 -2.70 6.55
N GLY A 75 -5.60 -2.23 6.05
CA GLY A 75 -5.86 -2.11 4.63
C GLY A 75 -5.09 -0.92 4.07
N PHE A 76 -4.25 -1.14 3.05
CA PHE A 76 -3.42 -0.08 2.52
C PHE A 76 -3.24 -0.20 1.00
N VAL A 77 -3.68 0.84 0.29
CA VAL A 77 -3.53 0.96 -1.16
C VAL A 77 -3.07 2.38 -1.51
N LEU A 78 -2.12 2.49 -2.41
CA LEU A 78 -1.69 3.75 -3.01
C LEU A 78 -2.11 3.82 -4.48
N GLY A 79 -2.62 4.97 -4.90
CA GLY A 79 -2.70 5.34 -6.31
C GLY A 79 -1.49 6.19 -6.66
N LEU A 80 -0.82 5.85 -7.75
CA LEU A 80 0.39 6.52 -8.24
C LEU A 80 0.16 7.00 -9.66
N ASP A 81 0.74 8.13 -10.04
CA ASP A 81 0.81 8.56 -11.43
C ASP A 81 1.99 7.92 -12.18
N GLU A 82 2.15 8.25 -13.45
CA GLU A 82 3.25 7.77 -14.31
C GLU A 82 4.64 8.23 -13.85
N GLN A 83 4.70 9.26 -13.01
CA GLN A 83 5.93 9.79 -12.41
C GLN A 83 6.23 9.18 -11.04
N GLY A 84 5.36 8.28 -10.55
CA GLY A 84 5.48 7.66 -9.23
C GLY A 84 5.05 8.56 -8.08
N GLN A 85 4.32 9.65 -8.37
CA GLN A 85 3.76 10.51 -7.33
C GLN A 85 2.48 9.89 -6.77
N VAL A 86 2.29 10.01 -5.46
CA VAL A 86 1.08 9.51 -4.80
C VAL A 86 -0.09 10.44 -5.09
N THR A 87 -1.08 9.92 -5.81
CA THR A 87 -2.34 10.60 -6.13
C THR A 87 -3.47 10.21 -5.20
N HIS A 88 -3.44 8.97 -4.69
CA HIS A 88 -4.43 8.44 -3.75
C HIS A 88 -3.72 7.71 -2.62
N ASN A 89 -4.22 7.89 -1.41
CA ASN A 89 -3.73 7.21 -0.22
C ASN A 89 -4.94 6.66 0.55
N LEU A 90 -5.23 5.38 0.33
CA LEU A 90 -6.38 4.70 0.90
C LEU A 90 -5.91 3.79 2.01
N GLN A 91 -6.34 4.07 3.23
CA GLN A 91 -5.96 3.32 4.42
C GLN A 91 -7.16 3.07 5.31
N ASP A 92 -7.23 1.87 5.87
CA ASP A 92 -8.20 1.50 6.88
C ASP A 92 -7.52 0.65 7.96
N ASN A 93 -7.54 1.13 9.19
CA ASN A 93 -7.00 0.47 10.38
C ASN A 93 -8.08 0.21 11.43
N SER A 94 -9.35 0.33 11.04
CA SER A 94 -10.48 0.06 11.94
C SER A 94 -10.62 -1.43 12.26
N ASP A 95 -11.33 -1.72 13.36
CA ASP A 95 -11.73 -3.09 13.68
C ASP A 95 -12.68 -3.60 12.61
N GLY A 96 -12.24 -4.61 11.84
CA GLY A 96 -12.99 -5.15 10.69
C GLY A 96 -12.57 -4.57 9.34
N ALA A 97 -11.49 -3.80 9.28
CA ALA A 97 -10.87 -3.40 8.02
C ALA A 97 -10.68 -4.59 7.07
N PHE A 98 -10.83 -4.38 5.78
CA PHE A 98 -10.48 -5.38 4.78
C PHE A 98 -8.96 -5.43 4.62
N ALA A 99 -8.32 -6.41 5.26
CA ALA A 99 -6.86 -6.52 5.32
C ALA A 99 -6.37 -7.97 5.52
N PRO A 100 -5.14 -8.29 5.15
CA PRO A 100 -4.22 -7.46 4.35
C PRO A 100 -4.68 -7.38 2.88
N ILE A 101 -4.43 -6.26 2.22
CA ILE A 101 -4.72 -6.09 0.80
C ILE A 101 -3.52 -6.54 -0.01
N THR A 102 -3.74 -7.47 -0.95
CA THR A 102 -2.69 -8.04 -1.80
C THR A 102 -2.81 -7.62 -3.26
N SER A 103 -3.99 -7.17 -3.67
CA SER A 103 -4.23 -6.65 -5.01
C SER A 103 -5.27 -5.55 -4.99
N ALA A 104 -5.15 -4.61 -5.92
CA ALA A 104 -6.11 -3.56 -6.16
C ALA A 104 -6.24 -3.35 -7.67
N GLU A 105 -7.45 -3.34 -8.21
CA GLU A 105 -7.71 -3.16 -9.62
C GLU A 105 -8.91 -2.25 -9.84
N GLN A 106 -8.74 -1.22 -10.64
CA GLN A 106 -9.81 -0.29 -10.95
C GLN A 106 -10.59 -0.74 -12.19
N HIS A 107 -11.91 -0.73 -12.07
CA HIS A 107 -12.81 -0.84 -13.19
C HIS A 107 -13.90 0.24 -13.11
N GLY A 108 -13.90 1.14 -14.08
CA GLY A 108 -14.74 2.34 -14.02
C GLY A 108 -14.41 3.18 -12.78
N ASN A 109 -15.43 3.50 -11.99
CA ASN A 109 -15.28 4.27 -10.74
C ASN A 109 -15.23 3.39 -9.47
N THR A 110 -14.85 2.14 -9.63
CA THR A 110 -14.77 1.19 -8.52
C THR A 110 -13.39 0.53 -8.47
N LEU A 111 -12.80 0.52 -7.29
CA LEU A 111 -11.57 -0.19 -7.00
C LEU A 111 -11.91 -1.52 -6.33
N TYR A 112 -11.55 -2.63 -6.96
CA TYR A 112 -11.71 -3.97 -6.44
C TYR A 112 -10.45 -4.40 -5.71
N LEU A 113 -10.63 -4.89 -4.48
CA LEU A 113 -9.54 -5.23 -3.58
C LEU A 113 -9.55 -6.72 -3.29
N GLY A 114 -8.41 -7.36 -3.42
CA GLY A 114 -8.19 -8.75 -3.06
C GLY A 114 -7.35 -8.88 -1.80
N SER A 115 -7.54 -10.00 -1.09
CA SER A 115 -6.81 -10.32 0.13
C SER A 115 -6.35 -11.77 0.10
N LEU A 116 -5.27 -12.06 0.80
CA LEU A 116 -4.77 -13.42 0.97
C LEU A 116 -5.57 -14.21 2.02
N THR A 117 -6.13 -13.52 3.01
CA THR A 117 -6.75 -14.17 4.19
C THR A 117 -8.25 -13.97 4.27
N GLU A 118 -8.80 -12.92 3.64
CA GLU A 118 -10.23 -12.69 3.61
C GLU A 118 -10.92 -13.64 2.62
N PRO A 119 -12.05 -14.29 2.98
CA PRO A 119 -12.78 -15.20 2.10
C PRO A 119 -13.66 -14.49 1.07
N ARG A 120 -13.45 -13.20 0.86
CA ARG A 120 -14.23 -12.28 0.01
C ARG A 120 -13.30 -11.30 -0.65
N PHE A 121 -13.76 -10.60 -1.69
CA PHE A 121 -13.14 -9.39 -2.20
C PHE A 121 -13.94 -8.16 -1.73
N ALA A 122 -13.33 -7.01 -1.72
CA ALA A 122 -14.01 -5.75 -1.44
C ALA A 122 -14.12 -4.89 -2.70
N ALA A 123 -15.15 -4.04 -2.75
CA ALA A 123 -15.33 -3.03 -3.78
C ALA A 123 -15.41 -1.66 -3.11
N TYR A 124 -14.51 -0.77 -3.48
CA TYR A 124 -14.41 0.57 -2.96
C TYR A 124 -14.78 1.58 -4.04
N PRO A 125 -15.83 2.40 -3.87
CA PRO A 125 -16.17 3.43 -4.83
C PRO A 125 -15.13 4.56 -4.77
N LEU A 126 -14.48 4.83 -5.90
CA LEU A 126 -13.64 6.00 -6.08
C LEU A 126 -14.60 7.18 -6.28
N GLY A 127 -14.71 8.06 -5.29
CA GLY A 127 -15.54 9.27 -5.43
C GLY A 127 -15.08 10.12 -6.61
N ASP A 128 -15.99 10.89 -7.18
CA ASP A 128 -15.62 11.90 -8.18
C ASP A 128 -14.56 12.81 -7.54
N ASN A 129 -13.44 13.02 -8.23
CA ASN A 129 -12.26 13.76 -7.79
C ASN A 129 -12.51 15.27 -7.51
N SER A 130 -13.68 15.65 -7.01
CA SER A 130 -14.03 17.05 -6.67
C SER A 130 -13.90 17.40 -5.18
N ALA A 131 -13.34 16.52 -4.34
CA ALA A 131 -13.31 16.73 -2.88
C ALA A 131 -11.95 16.52 -2.18
N ALA A 132 -10.84 16.64 -2.88
CA ALA A 132 -9.50 16.60 -2.24
C ALA A 132 -9.00 17.97 -1.80
N THR A 133 -9.91 18.92 -1.44
CA THR A 133 -9.53 20.18 -0.77
C THR A 133 -10.58 20.52 0.29
N ARG A 134 -10.59 19.77 1.38
CA ARG A 134 -11.12 20.32 2.62
C ARG A 134 -9.95 20.89 3.40
N SER A 135 -9.67 22.15 3.11
CA SER A 135 -8.90 23.04 3.96
C SER A 135 -9.42 22.95 5.39
N ASN A 136 -8.48 22.68 6.27
CA ASN A 136 -8.66 22.81 7.71
C ASN A 136 -8.70 24.31 8.03
N ASP A 137 -9.82 24.98 7.74
CA ASP A 137 -10.08 26.31 8.26
C ASP A 137 -10.55 26.17 9.68
N GLY A 138 -9.61 26.46 10.57
CA GLY A 138 -9.86 26.60 11.99
C GLY A 138 -10.97 27.62 12.25
N ASP A 139 -11.99 27.17 12.92
CA ASP A 139 -12.90 28.09 13.60
C ASP A 139 -12.25 28.49 14.92
N SER A 140 -11.58 29.65 14.84
CA SER A 140 -11.26 30.48 16.01
C SER A 140 -12.36 31.54 16.14
N ASN A 141 -13.43 31.25 16.87
CA ASN A 141 -14.08 32.37 17.55
C ASN A 141 -15.08 31.96 18.62
N LYS A 142 -14.80 32.46 19.78
CA LYS A 142 -15.52 32.72 21.01
C LYS A 142 -15.30 31.76 22.16
#